data_14bc44ee9e99a25b6f311735dcb889a9
#
_entry.id   14bc44ee9e99a25b6f311735dcb889a9
#
_cell.length_a   1.000
_cell.length_b   1.000
_cell.length_c   1.000
_cell.angle_alpha   90.00
_cell.angle_beta   90.00
_cell.angle_gamma   90.00
#
_symmetry.space_group_name_H-M   'P 1'
#
loop_
_entity.id
_entity.type
_entity.pdbx_description
1 polymer ?
#
loop_
_entity_poly.entity_id
_entity_poly.type
_entity_poly.pdbx_seq_one_letter_code
_entity_poly.pdbx_strand_id
1 'polypeptide(L)'
;MTRIFSLNFHILTPKLKFAMEEISMKATGIVRRIDDLGRVVVPKEIRRTLRIREGDPMEIFTNHDGEIILKKYSPIGEIEMFAKQYADVMAQVSGQRVLISDRDQIISVAGGVKKDKIGMAVSSQLEELMSNRDVKNGDEQQKLFEIIKGEEPEQCGQIIYPIICEGDVIGSVIVLAKDENNKVSITEQKLAGVAAAFLGRQMES
;
A
#
# COMPACT_ATOMS: atom_id res chain seq x y z
N MET A 1 6.43 45.07 17.23
CA MET A 1 5.16 44.36 17.53
C MET A 1 4.67 43.76 16.23
N THR A 2 5.19 42.57 15.88
CA THR A 2 4.95 41.93 14.59
C THR A 2 4.10 40.69 14.84
N ARG A 3 2.83 40.74 14.42
CA ARG A 3 1.91 39.62 14.49
C ARG A 3 2.26 38.63 13.39
N ILE A 4 2.69 37.44 13.77
CA ILE A 4 2.86 36.28 12.89
C ILE A 4 1.45 35.70 12.62
N PHE A 5 0.98 35.81 11.39
CA PHE A 5 -0.22 35.13 10.93
C PHE A 5 0.08 33.63 10.80
N SER A 6 -0.50 32.83 11.69
CA SER A 6 -0.58 31.38 11.57
C SER A 6 -1.59 31.07 10.45
N LEU A 7 -1.12 30.70 9.28
CA LEU A 7 -1.98 30.18 8.20
C LEU A 7 -2.44 28.78 8.56
N ASN A 8 -3.75 28.62 8.70
CA ASN A 8 -4.42 27.34 8.88
C ASN A 8 -4.27 26.46 7.63
N PHE A 9 -3.51 25.40 7.73
CA PHE A 9 -3.14 24.43 6.66
C PHE A 9 -4.28 23.52 6.20
N HIS A 10 -5.51 23.75 6.62
CA HIS A 10 -6.64 22.81 6.44
C HIS A 10 -7.57 23.10 5.26
N ILE A 11 -7.29 24.10 4.41
CA ILE A 11 -8.19 24.49 3.31
C ILE A 11 -7.42 24.60 1.97
N LEU A 12 -6.46 23.73 1.74
CA LEU A 12 -5.81 23.66 0.44
C LEU A 12 -6.45 22.54 -0.39
N THR A 13 -7.04 22.92 -1.52
CA THR A 13 -7.55 21.96 -2.51
C THR A 13 -6.44 21.01 -2.97
N PRO A 14 -6.75 19.77 -3.38
CA PRO A 14 -5.75 18.80 -3.83
C PRO A 14 -4.79 19.33 -4.90
N LYS A 15 -5.25 20.26 -5.74
CA LYS A 15 -4.45 20.94 -6.77
C LYS A 15 -3.37 21.87 -6.20
N LEU A 16 -3.61 22.50 -5.04
CA LEU A 16 -2.62 23.35 -4.38
C LEU A 16 -1.63 22.54 -3.53
N LYS A 17 -2.02 21.39 -3.00
CA LYS A 17 -1.09 20.44 -2.36
C LYS A 17 -0.05 19.91 -3.35
N PHE A 18 -0.44 19.67 -4.60
CA PHE A 18 0.46 19.22 -5.66
C PHE A 18 1.50 20.29 -6.06
N ALA A 19 1.17 21.58 -5.92
CA ALA A 19 2.08 22.68 -6.24
C ALA A 19 3.05 23.06 -5.09
N MET A 20 2.84 22.55 -3.88
CA MET A 20 3.67 22.84 -2.71
C MET A 20 4.54 21.68 -2.23
N GLU A 21 4.36 20.47 -2.73
CA GLU A 21 5.41 19.47 -2.69
C GLU A 21 6.45 19.85 -3.76
N GLU A 22 7.39 20.71 -3.40
CA GLU A 22 8.71 20.71 -4.03
C GLU A 22 9.22 19.28 -3.89
N ILE A 23 9.04 18.49 -4.95
CA ILE A 23 9.66 17.17 -5.07
C ILE A 23 11.14 17.47 -4.95
N SER A 24 11.72 17.17 -3.80
CA SER A 24 13.17 17.23 -3.60
C SER A 24 13.79 16.23 -4.57
N MET A 25 13.99 16.68 -5.80
CA MET A 25 14.59 15.85 -6.85
C MET A 25 16.05 15.67 -6.54
N LYS A 26 16.41 14.45 -6.19
CA LYS A 26 17.80 14.07 -5.99
C LYS A 26 18.39 13.62 -7.33
N ALA A 27 19.34 14.41 -7.84
CA ALA A 27 20.08 14.01 -9.04
C ALA A 27 20.82 12.68 -8.78
N THR A 28 20.57 11.70 -9.62
CA THR A 28 21.22 10.37 -9.53
C THR A 28 22.58 10.33 -10.23
N GLY A 29 22.91 11.37 -11.04
CA GLY A 29 24.11 11.41 -11.88
C GLY A 29 24.11 10.41 -13.05
N ILE A 30 23.03 9.68 -13.24
CA ILE A 30 22.92 8.64 -14.27
C ILE A 30 22.29 9.24 -15.54
N VAL A 31 23.05 9.20 -16.65
CA VAL A 31 22.57 9.60 -17.96
C VAL A 31 22.26 8.35 -18.80
N ARG A 32 21.13 8.33 -19.48
CA ARG A 32 20.72 7.29 -20.41
C ARG A 32 20.25 7.91 -21.72
N ARG A 33 20.42 7.17 -22.80
CA ARG A 33 19.93 7.56 -24.13
C ARG A 33 18.62 6.85 -24.43
N ILE A 34 17.75 7.53 -25.15
CA ILE A 34 16.57 6.93 -25.76
C ILE A 34 17.04 6.13 -26.96
N ASP A 35 16.61 4.89 -27.11
CA ASP A 35 16.92 4.06 -28.26
C ASP A 35 16.03 4.40 -29.48
N ASP A 36 16.29 3.73 -30.61
CA ASP A 36 15.53 3.90 -31.88
C ASP A 36 14.06 3.48 -31.78
N LEU A 37 13.68 2.70 -30.75
CA LEU A 37 12.30 2.32 -30.44
C LEU A 37 11.65 3.23 -29.40
N GLY A 38 12.32 4.33 -29.01
CA GLY A 38 11.79 5.27 -28.01
C GLY A 38 11.88 4.80 -26.56
N ARG A 39 12.70 3.77 -26.24
CA ARG A 39 12.80 3.20 -24.90
C ARG A 39 13.95 3.81 -24.12
N VAL A 40 13.73 3.98 -22.80
CA VAL A 40 14.78 4.32 -21.84
C VAL A 40 14.94 3.17 -20.85
N VAL A 41 16.16 2.71 -20.65
CA VAL A 41 16.46 1.66 -19.66
C VAL A 41 16.59 2.29 -18.28
N VAL A 42 15.69 1.93 -17.35
CA VAL A 42 15.81 2.28 -15.94
C VAL A 42 16.87 1.39 -15.29
N PRO A 43 17.98 1.96 -14.76
CA PRO A 43 19.08 1.20 -14.16
C PRO A 43 18.63 0.33 -12.99
N LYS A 44 19.32 -0.82 -12.80
CA LYS A 44 19.00 -1.78 -11.73
C LYS A 44 19.05 -1.14 -10.35
N GLU A 45 19.99 -0.22 -10.13
CA GLU A 45 20.20 0.49 -8.87
C GLU A 45 18.97 1.36 -8.54
N ILE A 46 18.43 2.10 -9.54
CA ILE A 46 17.24 2.90 -9.39
C ILE A 46 16.03 2.01 -9.14
N ARG A 47 15.86 0.94 -9.95
CA ARG A 47 14.75 0.00 -9.77
C ARG A 47 14.75 -0.61 -8.36
N ARG A 48 15.93 -1.01 -7.86
CA ARG A 48 16.08 -1.55 -6.50
C ARG A 48 15.72 -0.53 -5.43
N THR A 49 16.19 0.72 -5.57
CA THR A 49 15.92 1.80 -4.58
C THR A 49 14.45 2.16 -4.54
N LEU A 50 13.80 2.21 -5.71
CA LEU A 50 12.38 2.56 -5.85
C LEU A 50 11.46 1.33 -5.84
N ARG A 51 12.01 0.11 -5.60
CA ARG A 51 11.27 -1.16 -5.61
C ARG A 51 10.47 -1.41 -6.89
N ILE A 52 11.01 -0.97 -8.03
CA ILE A 52 10.43 -1.23 -9.34
C ILE A 52 10.84 -2.63 -9.80
N ARG A 53 9.86 -3.49 -10.05
CA ARG A 53 10.05 -4.85 -10.56
C ARG A 53 9.83 -4.88 -12.07
N GLU A 54 10.27 -5.96 -12.70
CA GLU A 54 9.90 -6.24 -14.08
C GLU A 54 8.40 -6.49 -14.16
N GLY A 55 7.74 -5.86 -15.16
CA GLY A 55 6.28 -5.92 -15.31
C GLY A 55 5.50 -4.93 -14.46
N ASP A 56 6.13 -4.19 -13.53
CA ASP A 56 5.39 -3.14 -12.79
C ASP A 56 4.90 -2.05 -13.76
N PRO A 57 3.61 -1.69 -13.70
CA PRO A 57 3.08 -0.59 -14.48
C PRO A 57 3.65 0.75 -13.97
N MET A 58 4.01 1.62 -14.92
CA MET A 58 4.54 2.94 -14.62
C MET A 58 3.67 4.00 -15.27
N GLU A 59 3.24 4.97 -14.50
CA GLU A 59 2.53 6.15 -14.99
C GLU A 59 3.54 7.23 -15.40
N ILE A 60 3.31 7.84 -16.55
CA ILE A 60 4.20 8.85 -17.13
C ILE A 60 3.54 10.22 -17.02
N PHE A 61 4.20 11.12 -16.31
CA PHE A 61 3.82 12.53 -16.21
C PHE A 61 4.82 13.39 -16.96
N THR A 62 4.35 14.52 -17.45
CA THR A 62 5.20 15.59 -18.00
C THR A 62 4.89 16.89 -17.29
N ASN A 63 5.90 17.71 -17.06
CA ASN A 63 5.72 19.07 -16.53
C ASN A 63 6.06 20.14 -17.58
N HIS A 64 5.84 21.39 -17.22
CA HIS A 64 6.09 22.54 -18.09
C HIS A 64 7.58 22.80 -18.35
N ASP A 65 8.47 22.25 -17.53
CA ASP A 65 9.92 22.40 -17.64
C ASP A 65 10.54 21.35 -18.57
N GLY A 66 9.71 20.52 -19.21
CA GLY A 66 10.14 19.48 -20.15
C GLY A 66 10.66 18.21 -19.47
N GLU A 67 10.34 18.01 -18.21
CA GLU A 67 10.71 16.79 -17.50
C GLU A 67 9.68 15.67 -17.76
N ILE A 68 10.19 14.44 -17.78
CA ILE A 68 9.37 13.21 -17.79
C ILE A 68 9.53 12.56 -16.43
N ILE A 69 8.43 12.40 -15.71
CA ILE A 69 8.40 11.82 -14.38
C ILE A 69 7.70 10.46 -14.48
N LEU A 70 8.41 9.40 -14.08
CA LEU A 70 7.86 8.06 -13.99
C LEU A 70 7.48 7.79 -12.54
N LYS A 71 6.22 7.49 -12.29
CA LYS A 71 5.73 7.03 -10.99
C LYS A 71 5.28 5.58 -11.10
N LYS A 72 5.57 4.79 -10.07
CA LYS A 72 5.00 3.45 -9.99
C LYS A 72 3.48 3.60 -9.86
N TYR A 73 2.76 2.96 -10.76
CA TYR A 73 1.31 2.93 -10.72
C TYR A 73 0.86 1.92 -9.66
N SER A 74 0.04 2.39 -8.73
CA SER A 74 -0.58 1.54 -7.72
C SER A 74 -2.10 1.64 -7.90
N PRO A 75 -2.73 0.67 -8.54
CA PRO A 75 -4.17 0.69 -8.76
C PRO A 75 -4.95 0.92 -7.46
N ILE A 76 -4.57 0.20 -6.41
CA ILE A 76 -5.27 0.30 -5.13
C ILE A 76 -5.09 1.65 -4.44
N GLY A 77 -4.05 2.43 -4.80
CA GLY A 77 -3.84 3.80 -4.33
C GLY A 77 -4.94 4.75 -4.83
N GLU A 78 -5.52 4.49 -6.01
CA GLU A 78 -6.64 5.29 -6.55
C GLU A 78 -7.92 5.13 -5.74
N ILE A 79 -8.08 3.98 -5.09
CA ILE A 79 -9.22 3.70 -4.21
C ILE A 79 -8.88 3.80 -2.71
N GLU A 80 -7.84 4.56 -2.35
CA GLU A 80 -7.44 4.75 -0.96
C GLU A 80 -8.63 5.09 -0.04
N MET A 81 -9.54 5.92 -0.53
CA MET A 81 -10.76 6.28 0.19
C MET A 81 -11.67 5.06 0.42
N PHE A 82 -11.85 4.20 -0.58
CA PHE A 82 -12.62 2.95 -0.43
C PHE A 82 -11.90 1.96 0.48
N ALA A 83 -10.58 1.79 0.31
CA ALA A 83 -9.79 0.94 1.17
C ALA A 83 -9.91 1.36 2.64
N LYS A 84 -9.88 2.68 2.91
CA LYS A 84 -10.08 3.22 4.24
C LYS A 84 -11.49 2.93 4.77
N GLN A 85 -12.53 3.20 3.99
CA GLN A 85 -13.92 2.94 4.39
C GLN A 85 -14.13 1.45 4.68
N TYR A 86 -13.56 0.57 3.84
CA TYR A 86 -13.63 -0.88 4.06
C TYR A 86 -12.92 -1.31 5.33
N ALA A 87 -11.71 -0.81 5.56
CA ALA A 87 -10.96 -1.11 6.78
C ALA A 87 -11.73 -0.66 8.03
N ASP A 88 -12.30 0.54 8.01
CA ASP A 88 -13.08 1.09 9.12
C ASP A 88 -14.34 0.23 9.40
N VAL A 89 -15.12 -0.11 8.35
CA VAL A 89 -16.32 -0.94 8.50
C VAL A 89 -15.97 -2.36 8.97
N MET A 90 -14.95 -2.97 8.38
CA MET A 90 -14.50 -4.30 8.81
C MET A 90 -14.08 -4.30 10.28
N ALA A 91 -13.29 -3.32 10.70
CA ALA A 91 -12.86 -3.21 12.09
C ALA A 91 -14.04 -2.98 13.04
N GLN A 92 -15.02 -2.16 12.64
CA GLN A 92 -16.23 -1.91 13.42
C GLN A 92 -17.08 -3.18 13.58
N VAL A 93 -17.27 -3.95 12.50
CA VAL A 93 -18.12 -5.14 12.51
C VAL A 93 -17.45 -6.32 13.19
N SER A 94 -16.16 -6.55 12.94
CA SER A 94 -15.42 -7.68 13.50
C SER A 94 -14.85 -7.40 14.90
N GLY A 95 -14.70 -6.13 15.28
CA GLY A 95 -13.97 -5.76 16.50
C GLY A 95 -12.46 -6.00 16.43
N GLN A 96 -11.95 -6.37 15.26
CA GLN A 96 -10.55 -6.71 15.05
C GLN A 96 -9.76 -5.53 14.45
N ARG A 97 -8.45 -5.67 14.40
CA ARG A 97 -7.55 -4.72 13.75
C ARG A 97 -7.43 -5.07 12.28
N VAL A 98 -7.55 -4.05 11.42
CA VAL A 98 -7.54 -4.25 9.97
C VAL A 98 -6.47 -3.36 9.34
N LEU A 99 -5.68 -3.95 8.44
CA LEU A 99 -4.75 -3.23 7.58
C LEU A 99 -5.05 -3.61 6.13
N ILE A 100 -4.86 -2.65 5.24
CA ILE A 100 -4.90 -2.89 3.79
C ILE A 100 -3.57 -2.40 3.23
N SER A 101 -2.94 -3.21 2.40
CA SER A 101 -1.69 -2.87 1.73
C SER A 101 -1.88 -2.84 0.22
N ASP A 102 -1.05 -2.06 -0.46
CA ASP A 102 -0.68 -2.35 -1.84
C ASP A 102 0.45 -3.39 -1.88
N ARG A 103 1.14 -3.53 -3.01
CA ARG A 103 2.25 -4.49 -3.15
C ARG A 103 3.50 -4.13 -2.36
N ASP A 104 3.63 -2.88 -1.93
CA ASP A 104 4.87 -2.34 -1.37
C ASP A 104 4.72 -1.72 0.02
N GLN A 105 3.52 -1.23 0.36
CA GLN A 105 3.29 -0.47 1.60
C GLN A 105 1.87 -0.63 2.15
N ILE A 106 1.70 -0.31 3.42
CA ILE A 106 0.39 -0.20 4.06
C ILE A 106 -0.29 1.09 3.59
N ILE A 107 -1.51 0.98 3.05
CA ILE A 107 -2.30 2.13 2.55
C ILE A 107 -3.44 2.53 3.48
N SER A 108 -3.94 1.60 4.29
CA SER A 108 -5.01 1.92 5.25
C SER A 108 -4.91 1.07 6.50
N VAL A 109 -5.34 1.63 7.63
CA VAL A 109 -5.39 0.95 8.92
C VAL A 109 -6.66 1.33 9.69
N ALA A 110 -7.22 0.37 10.47
CA ALA A 110 -8.40 0.56 11.31
C ALA A 110 -8.34 -0.35 12.56
N GLY A 111 -9.33 -0.22 13.46
CA GLY A 111 -9.46 -1.10 14.63
C GLY A 111 -8.43 -0.83 15.74
N GLY A 112 -7.91 0.40 15.84
CA GLY A 112 -6.91 0.77 16.86
C GLY A 112 -5.46 0.60 16.42
N VAL A 113 -5.21 0.22 15.17
CA VAL A 113 -3.86 0.27 14.58
C VAL A 113 -3.41 1.73 14.45
N LYS A 114 -2.16 2.01 14.83
CA LYS A 114 -1.60 3.36 14.75
C LYS A 114 -1.50 3.83 13.30
N LYS A 115 -1.87 5.09 13.06
CA LYS A 115 -1.85 5.69 11.71
C LYS A 115 -0.45 5.90 11.13
N ASP A 116 0.58 5.91 11.97
CA ASP A 116 1.98 5.99 11.54
C ASP A 116 2.45 4.76 10.74
N LYS A 117 1.67 3.68 10.77
CA LYS A 117 1.89 2.49 9.94
C LYS A 117 1.57 2.73 8.46
N ILE A 118 0.74 3.71 8.12
CA ILE A 118 0.44 4.07 6.73
C ILE A 118 1.72 4.58 6.05
N GLY A 119 2.01 4.04 4.86
CA GLY A 119 3.22 4.32 4.11
C GLY A 119 4.43 3.46 4.52
N MET A 120 4.31 2.66 5.60
CA MET A 120 5.38 1.72 5.97
C MET A 120 5.42 0.54 4.98
N ALA A 121 6.64 0.13 4.66
CA ALA A 121 6.87 -0.93 3.71
C ALA A 121 6.40 -2.29 4.24
N VAL A 122 5.77 -3.08 3.37
CA VAL A 122 5.45 -4.48 3.68
C VAL A 122 6.71 -5.33 3.84
N SER A 123 6.61 -6.42 4.60
CA SER A 123 7.71 -7.35 4.80
C SER A 123 7.94 -8.22 3.56
N SER A 124 9.11 -8.84 3.48
CA SER A 124 9.40 -9.84 2.44
C SER A 124 8.51 -11.07 2.53
N GLN A 125 8.08 -11.45 3.74
CA GLN A 125 7.16 -12.57 3.93
C GLN A 125 5.77 -12.26 3.35
N LEU A 126 5.26 -11.03 3.57
CA LEU A 126 3.99 -10.60 2.98
C LEU A 126 4.10 -10.45 1.46
N GLU A 127 5.23 -9.95 0.94
CA GLU A 127 5.49 -9.89 -0.49
C GLU A 127 5.46 -11.28 -1.13
N GLU A 128 6.09 -12.27 -0.50
CA GLU A 128 6.12 -13.66 -0.99
C GLU A 128 4.72 -14.29 -0.98
N LEU A 129 3.95 -14.12 0.12
CA LEU A 129 2.58 -14.59 0.23
C LEU A 129 1.70 -14.02 -0.90
N MET A 130 1.79 -12.70 -1.12
CA MET A 130 1.06 -12.04 -2.21
C MET A 130 1.49 -12.58 -3.59
N SER A 131 2.79 -12.75 -3.82
CA SER A 131 3.32 -13.24 -5.10
C SER A 131 2.85 -14.66 -5.42
N ASN A 132 2.73 -15.50 -4.41
CA ASN A 132 2.22 -16.86 -4.52
C ASN A 132 0.67 -16.93 -4.58
N ARG A 133 0.00 -15.80 -4.33
CA ARG A 133 -1.48 -15.72 -4.19
C ARG A 133 -2.01 -16.58 -3.05
N ASP A 134 -1.19 -16.81 -2.04
CA ASP A 134 -1.54 -17.62 -0.90
C ASP A 134 -2.45 -16.85 0.06
N VAL A 135 -3.31 -17.61 0.75
CA VAL A 135 -4.16 -17.11 1.82
C VAL A 135 -3.62 -17.62 3.14
N LYS A 136 -3.35 -16.72 4.08
CA LYS A 136 -3.05 -17.12 5.44
C LYS A 136 -4.31 -17.08 6.30
N ASN A 137 -4.61 -18.21 6.90
CA ASN A 137 -5.67 -18.36 7.90
C ASN A 137 -4.99 -18.66 9.23
N GLY A 138 -4.95 -17.66 10.09
CA GLY A 138 -4.10 -17.73 11.26
C GLY A 138 -4.70 -18.40 12.49
N ASP A 139 -4.39 -19.65 12.71
CA ASP A 139 -4.37 -20.20 14.07
C ASP A 139 -2.99 -19.97 14.71
N GLU A 140 -2.95 -19.73 16.03
CA GLU A 140 -1.76 -19.48 16.84
C GLU A 140 -0.65 -20.53 16.74
N GLN A 141 -0.97 -21.72 16.20
CA GLN A 141 -0.03 -22.82 15.98
C GLN A 141 0.77 -22.69 14.67
N GLN A 142 0.41 -21.73 13.80
CA GLN A 142 1.13 -21.49 12.57
C GLN A 142 2.14 -20.36 12.75
N LYS A 143 3.25 -20.44 12.01
CA LYS A 143 4.28 -19.41 11.97
C LYS A 143 3.66 -18.02 11.79
N LEU A 144 3.89 -17.13 12.73
CA LEU A 144 3.46 -15.74 12.65
C LEU A 144 4.20 -15.03 11.51
N PHE A 145 3.49 -14.18 10.81
CA PHE A 145 4.04 -13.41 9.71
C PHE A 145 4.45 -12.01 10.17
N GLU A 146 5.63 -11.60 9.78
CA GLU A 146 5.99 -10.19 9.75
C GLU A 146 5.15 -9.50 8.68
N ILE A 147 4.36 -8.51 9.07
CA ILE A 147 3.49 -7.75 8.16
C ILE A 147 4.26 -6.54 7.60
N ILE A 148 4.87 -5.78 8.50
CA ILE A 148 5.58 -4.54 8.20
C ILE A 148 7.08 -4.82 8.36
N LYS A 149 7.84 -4.39 7.37
CA LYS A 149 9.28 -4.62 7.33
C LYS A 149 9.99 -4.04 8.55
N GLY A 150 10.71 -4.92 9.26
CA GLY A 150 11.50 -4.56 10.43
C GLY A 150 10.70 -4.48 11.73
N GLU A 151 9.43 -4.88 11.71
CA GLU A 151 8.62 -5.06 12.92
C GLU A 151 8.56 -6.55 13.28
N GLU A 152 8.63 -6.84 14.56
CA GLU A 152 8.43 -8.22 15.02
C GLU A 152 6.98 -8.68 14.75
N PRO A 153 6.78 -9.95 14.34
CA PRO A 153 5.45 -10.49 14.17
C PRO A 153 4.63 -10.37 15.45
N GLU A 154 3.44 -9.82 15.32
CA GLU A 154 2.55 -9.72 16.47
C GLU A 154 2.06 -11.11 16.92
N GLN A 155 2.11 -11.38 18.23
CA GLN A 155 1.69 -12.64 18.85
C GLN A 155 0.16 -12.76 18.91
N CYS A 156 -0.51 -12.69 17.75
CA CYS A 156 -1.96 -12.75 17.65
C CYS A 156 -2.39 -13.50 16.39
N GLY A 157 -3.66 -13.92 16.33
CA GLY A 157 -4.23 -14.51 15.13
C GLY A 157 -4.16 -13.55 13.94
N GLN A 158 -3.73 -14.06 12.79
CA GLN A 158 -3.52 -13.28 11.56
C GLN A 158 -4.28 -13.92 10.40
N ILE A 159 -5.05 -13.13 9.67
CA ILE A 159 -5.67 -13.50 8.40
C ILE A 159 -5.11 -12.57 7.33
N ILE A 160 -4.67 -13.13 6.20
CA ILE A 160 -4.16 -12.36 5.08
C ILE A 160 -4.80 -12.89 3.81
N TYR A 161 -5.46 -12.00 3.05
CA TYR A 161 -6.04 -12.30 1.75
C TYR A 161 -5.43 -11.39 0.70
N PRO A 162 -4.85 -11.93 -0.39
CA PRO A 162 -4.39 -11.12 -1.52
C PRO A 162 -5.60 -10.49 -2.24
N ILE A 163 -5.44 -9.25 -2.67
CA ILE A 163 -6.38 -8.53 -3.53
C ILE A 163 -5.94 -8.77 -4.97
N ILE A 164 -6.82 -9.40 -5.76
CA ILE A 164 -6.53 -9.78 -7.14
C ILE A 164 -7.42 -8.96 -8.08
N CYS A 165 -6.81 -8.31 -9.06
CA CYS A 165 -7.45 -7.56 -10.12
C CYS A 165 -6.92 -8.06 -11.47
N GLU A 166 -7.80 -8.45 -12.39
CA GLU A 166 -7.46 -8.96 -13.73
C GLU A 166 -6.38 -10.06 -13.74
N GLY A 167 -6.33 -10.85 -12.67
CA GLY A 167 -5.34 -11.92 -12.50
C GLY A 167 -4.04 -11.48 -11.82
N ASP A 168 -3.80 -10.21 -11.61
CA ASP A 168 -2.63 -9.70 -10.89
C ASP A 168 -2.93 -9.36 -9.43
N VAL A 169 -1.99 -9.67 -8.54
CA VAL A 169 -2.08 -9.25 -7.15
C VAL A 169 -1.70 -7.79 -7.04
N ILE A 170 -2.62 -6.97 -6.55
CA ILE A 170 -2.45 -5.52 -6.39
C ILE A 170 -2.23 -5.10 -4.93
N GLY A 171 -2.48 -6.00 -3.98
CA GLY A 171 -2.33 -5.72 -2.55
C GLY A 171 -2.84 -6.85 -1.67
N SER A 172 -3.12 -6.54 -0.40
CA SER A 172 -3.70 -7.51 0.54
C SER A 172 -4.62 -6.86 1.57
N VAL A 173 -5.60 -7.65 2.04
CA VAL A 173 -6.40 -7.37 3.23
C VAL A 173 -5.86 -8.20 4.38
N ILE A 174 -5.55 -7.57 5.49
CA ILE A 174 -4.93 -8.16 6.66
C ILE A 174 -5.83 -7.91 7.86
N VAL A 175 -6.19 -8.98 8.58
CA VAL A 175 -6.93 -8.90 9.84
C VAL A 175 -6.07 -9.49 10.94
N LEU A 176 -5.87 -8.71 12.00
CA LEU A 176 -5.14 -9.11 13.19
C LEU A 176 -6.09 -9.18 14.37
N ALA A 177 -6.00 -10.23 15.15
CA ALA A 177 -6.77 -10.31 16.38
C ALA A 177 -6.44 -9.11 17.29
N LYS A 178 -7.46 -8.58 17.98
CA LYS A 178 -7.33 -7.38 18.81
C LYS A 178 -6.36 -7.60 19.95
N ASP A 179 -6.41 -8.77 20.57
CA ASP A 179 -5.59 -9.15 21.71
C ASP A 179 -4.91 -10.49 21.43
N GLU A 180 -3.79 -10.79 22.13
CA GLU A 180 -3.05 -12.04 22.03
C GLU A 180 -3.91 -13.29 22.34
N ASN A 181 -4.94 -13.14 23.18
CA ASN A 181 -5.86 -14.20 23.54
C ASN A 181 -7.08 -14.33 22.60
N ASN A 182 -7.26 -13.40 21.68
CA ASN A 182 -8.35 -13.42 20.72
C ASN A 182 -7.92 -14.15 19.45
N LYS A 183 -8.67 -15.18 19.11
CA LYS A 183 -8.53 -15.89 17.84
C LYS A 183 -9.33 -15.19 16.77
N VAL A 184 -8.80 -15.19 15.59
CA VAL A 184 -9.57 -14.83 14.38
C VAL A 184 -10.43 -16.04 14.00
N SER A 185 -11.70 -15.81 13.78
CA SER A 185 -12.68 -16.86 13.46
C SER A 185 -12.88 -17.02 11.94
N ILE A 186 -13.62 -18.05 11.57
CA ILE A 186 -14.05 -18.24 10.17
C ILE A 186 -14.89 -17.08 9.63
N THR A 187 -15.52 -16.32 10.51
CA THR A 187 -16.29 -15.13 10.13
C THR A 187 -15.38 -14.02 9.66
N GLU A 188 -14.32 -13.69 10.41
CA GLU A 188 -13.32 -12.70 10.01
C GLU A 188 -12.59 -13.13 8.74
N GLN A 189 -12.34 -14.43 8.58
CA GLN A 189 -11.77 -14.99 7.36
C GLN A 189 -12.67 -14.72 6.14
N LYS A 190 -13.96 -14.99 6.25
CA LYS A 190 -14.92 -14.71 5.17
C LYS A 190 -15.04 -13.22 4.89
N LEU A 191 -15.05 -12.38 5.92
CA LEU A 191 -15.07 -10.91 5.76
C LEU A 191 -13.82 -10.42 5.02
N ALA A 192 -12.63 -10.90 5.36
CA ALA A 192 -11.39 -10.55 4.69
C ALA A 192 -11.42 -10.98 3.21
N GLY A 193 -11.90 -12.19 2.93
CA GLY A 193 -12.05 -12.68 1.55
C GLY A 193 -13.03 -11.84 0.73
N VAL A 194 -14.19 -11.47 1.31
CA VAL A 194 -15.17 -10.60 0.64
C VAL A 194 -14.58 -9.21 0.37
N ALA A 195 -13.87 -8.64 1.34
CA ALA A 195 -13.22 -7.34 1.16
C ALA A 195 -12.15 -7.38 0.07
N ALA A 196 -11.30 -8.41 0.06
CA ALA A 196 -10.28 -8.58 -0.97
C ALA A 196 -10.89 -8.72 -2.37
N ALA A 197 -11.94 -9.55 -2.51
CA ALA A 197 -12.64 -9.73 -3.77
C ALA A 197 -13.35 -8.46 -4.24
N PHE A 198 -13.96 -7.71 -3.32
CA PHE A 198 -14.62 -6.45 -3.66
C PHE A 198 -13.61 -5.38 -4.13
N LEU A 199 -12.53 -5.20 -3.37
CA LEU A 199 -11.48 -4.23 -3.72
C LEU A 199 -10.85 -4.57 -5.08
N GLY A 200 -10.61 -5.85 -5.37
CA GLY A 200 -10.13 -6.30 -6.68
C GLY A 200 -11.08 -5.90 -7.80
N ARG A 201 -12.38 -6.18 -7.66
CA ARG A 201 -13.39 -5.86 -8.68
C ARG A 201 -13.61 -4.36 -8.91
N GLN A 202 -13.43 -3.53 -7.88
CA GLN A 202 -13.53 -2.07 -8.04
C GLN A 202 -12.46 -1.51 -8.96
N MET A 203 -11.38 -2.26 -9.19
CA MET A 203 -10.27 -1.89 -10.06
C MET A 203 -10.39 -2.43 -11.49
N GLU A 204 -11.37 -3.31 -11.75
CA GLU A 204 -11.65 -3.86 -13.08
C GLU A 204 -12.56 -2.94 -13.93
N SER A 205 -12.96 -1.76 -13.43
CA SER A 205 -13.97 -0.86 -14.03
C SER A 205 -13.36 0.31 -14.79
#